data_3b24a3f38248abbd0e51974a243d43a5
#
_entry.id   3b24a3f38248abbd0e51974a243d43a5
#
_cell.length_a   1.000
_cell.length_b   1.000
_cell.length_c   1.000
_cell.angle_alpha   90.00
_cell.angle_beta   90.00
_cell.angle_gamma   90.00
#
_symmetry.space_group_name_H-M   'P 1'
#
loop_
_entity.id
_entity.type
_entity.pdbx_description
1 polymer ?
#
loop_
_entity_poly.entity_id
_entity_poly.type
_entity_poly.pdbx_seq_one_letter_code
_entity_poly.pdbx_strand_id
1 'polypeptide(L)'
;MWEIFEHKRLDKQLSKAPLEIQKRYEKWKDIVAISGPAGLCLIKGFKDEALSGNWKGFRSSRLNQQYRVIYSVENGELYVQVVEVTPHDYRRRS
;
A
#
# COMPACT_ATOMS: atom_id res chain seq x y z
N MET A 1 -2.87 -18.18 0.76
CA MET A 1 -2.33 -17.03 0.04
C MET A 1 -3.27 -15.84 0.22
N TRP A 2 -2.71 -14.66 0.38
CA TRP A 2 -3.51 -13.45 0.55
C TRP A 2 -4.01 -12.96 -0.79
N GLU A 3 -5.25 -12.46 -0.82
CA GLU A 3 -5.79 -11.82 -2.00
C GLU A 3 -5.67 -10.32 -1.87
N ILE A 4 -5.41 -9.66 -2.99
CA ILE A 4 -5.22 -8.22 -3.04
C ILE A 4 -6.31 -7.62 -3.92
N PHE A 5 -7.13 -6.76 -3.32
CA PHE A 5 -8.17 -6.04 -4.03
C PHE A 5 -7.72 -4.61 -4.24
N GLU A 6 -7.86 -4.13 -5.44
CA GLU A 6 -7.39 -2.79 -5.79
C GLU A 6 -8.58 -1.91 -6.14
N HIS A 7 -8.64 -0.73 -5.51
CA HIS A 7 -9.66 0.24 -5.88
C HIS A 7 -9.44 0.66 -7.33
N LYS A 8 -10.53 0.88 -8.06
CA LYS A 8 -10.44 1.20 -9.49
C LYS A 8 -9.61 2.44 -9.79
N ARG A 9 -9.49 3.37 -8.85
CA ARG A 9 -8.66 4.58 -9.04
C ARG A 9 -7.18 4.26 -9.21
N LEU A 10 -6.74 3.08 -8.79
CA LEU A 10 -5.34 2.71 -8.86
C LEU A 10 -4.83 2.59 -10.29
N ASP A 11 -5.67 2.15 -11.22
CA ASP A 11 -5.25 2.07 -12.62
C ASP A 11 -4.75 3.43 -13.11
N LYS A 12 -5.49 4.48 -12.81
CA LYS A 12 -5.13 5.81 -13.22
C LYS A 12 -3.93 6.34 -12.43
N GLN A 13 -3.91 6.10 -11.15
CA GLN A 13 -2.79 6.55 -10.32
C GLN A 13 -1.48 5.89 -10.74
N LEU A 14 -1.50 4.59 -11.00
CA LEU A 14 -0.30 3.87 -11.43
C LEU A 14 0.13 4.26 -12.83
N SER A 15 -0.82 4.50 -13.73
CA SER A 15 -0.47 4.90 -15.09
C SER A 15 0.28 6.24 -15.13
N LYS A 16 0.07 7.08 -14.12
CA LYS A 16 0.74 8.38 -14.02
C LYS A 16 2.02 8.32 -13.20
N ALA A 17 2.28 7.21 -12.53
CA ALA A 17 3.46 7.07 -11.69
C ALA A 17 4.67 6.67 -12.53
N PRO A 18 5.89 7.03 -12.09
CA PRO A 18 7.09 6.55 -12.76
C PRO A 18 7.15 5.04 -12.84
N LEU A 19 7.82 4.52 -13.86
CA LEU A 19 7.92 3.08 -14.05
C LEU A 19 8.52 2.38 -12.84
N GLU A 20 9.49 2.99 -12.19
CA GLU A 20 10.10 2.39 -10.99
C GLU A 20 9.08 2.20 -9.87
N ILE A 21 8.10 3.11 -9.77
CA ILE A 21 7.04 3.00 -8.77
C ILE A 21 6.11 1.84 -9.12
N GLN A 22 5.78 1.71 -10.40
CA GLN A 22 4.93 0.61 -10.85
C GLN A 22 5.59 -0.74 -10.55
N LYS A 23 6.90 -0.84 -10.79
CA LYS A 23 7.65 -2.07 -10.50
C LYS A 23 7.73 -2.34 -9.00
N ARG A 24 7.95 -1.29 -8.22
CA ARG A 24 8.03 -1.43 -6.77
C ARG A 24 6.69 -1.87 -6.19
N TYR A 25 5.60 -1.36 -6.74
CA TYR A 25 4.27 -1.76 -6.32
C TYR A 25 3.99 -3.23 -6.66
N GLU A 26 4.42 -3.70 -7.83
CA GLU A 26 4.27 -5.11 -8.18
C GLU A 26 5.01 -6.00 -7.18
N LYS A 27 6.21 -5.60 -6.79
CA LYS A 27 6.96 -6.32 -5.78
C LYS A 27 6.23 -6.31 -4.43
N TRP A 28 5.66 -5.17 -4.08
CA TRP A 28 4.86 -5.04 -2.86
C TRP A 28 3.70 -6.04 -2.86
N LYS A 29 3.00 -6.14 -3.99
CA LYS A 29 1.88 -7.09 -4.11
C LYS A 29 2.35 -8.53 -3.98
N ASP A 30 3.48 -8.87 -4.58
CA ASP A 30 4.02 -10.22 -4.48
C ASP A 30 4.33 -10.60 -3.03
N ILE A 31 4.93 -9.69 -2.30
CA ILE A 31 5.26 -9.93 -0.90
C ILE A 31 3.99 -10.12 -0.07
N VAL A 32 3.00 -9.27 -0.27
CA VAL A 32 1.75 -9.35 0.47
C VAL A 32 0.98 -10.63 0.10
N ALA A 33 0.98 -11.00 -1.17
CA ALA A 33 0.27 -12.21 -1.60
C ALA A 33 0.84 -13.46 -0.95
N ILE A 34 2.15 -13.51 -0.75
CA ILE A 34 2.81 -14.69 -0.20
C ILE A 34 2.83 -14.65 1.32
N SER A 35 3.23 -13.53 1.90
CA SER A 35 3.52 -13.41 3.33
C SER A 35 2.52 -12.56 4.12
N GLY A 36 1.60 -11.90 3.43
CA GLY A 36 0.68 -10.97 4.06
C GLY A 36 1.38 -9.68 4.48
N PRO A 37 0.63 -8.76 5.11
CA PRO A 37 1.19 -7.50 5.57
C PRO A 37 2.36 -7.65 6.53
N ALA A 38 2.42 -8.74 7.29
CA ALA A 38 3.54 -8.99 8.19
C ALA A 38 4.86 -9.07 7.44
N GLY A 39 4.83 -9.55 6.19
CA GLY A 39 6.05 -9.62 5.36
C GLY A 39 6.61 -8.25 5.03
N LEU A 40 5.75 -7.24 4.95
CA LEU A 40 6.18 -5.88 4.67
C LEU A 40 6.97 -5.30 5.83
N CYS A 41 6.61 -5.68 7.05
CA CYS A 41 7.29 -5.17 8.24
C CYS A 41 8.73 -5.68 8.35
N LEU A 42 9.06 -6.76 7.66
CA LEU A 42 10.41 -7.32 7.65
C LEU A 42 11.33 -6.59 6.68
N ILE A 43 10.77 -5.77 5.80
CA ILE A 43 11.54 -5.06 4.80
C ILE A 43 11.55 -3.57 5.16
N LYS A 44 12.67 -3.13 5.73
CA LYS A 44 12.79 -1.76 6.26
C LYS A 44 12.47 -0.68 5.24
N GLY A 45 12.82 -0.92 3.98
CA GLY A 45 12.61 0.07 2.93
C GLY A 45 11.16 0.46 2.71
N PHE A 46 10.22 -0.41 3.03
CA PHE A 46 8.80 -0.10 2.89
C PHE A 46 8.26 0.77 4.02
N LYS A 47 8.91 0.78 5.17
CA LYS A 47 8.48 1.58 6.33
C LYS A 47 6.98 1.47 6.57
N ASP A 48 6.49 0.24 6.58
CA ASP A 48 5.06 -0.01 6.78
C ASP A 48 4.63 0.42 8.16
N GLU A 49 3.52 1.18 8.23
CA GLU A 49 3.04 1.70 9.50
C GLU A 49 1.52 1.85 9.51
N ALA A 50 0.95 1.77 10.70
CA ALA A 50 -0.46 2.04 10.89
C ALA A 50 -0.69 3.54 10.90
N LEU A 51 -1.80 3.97 10.29
CA LEU A 51 -2.14 5.37 10.22
C LEU A 51 -3.12 5.75 11.32
N SER A 52 -3.22 7.06 11.57
CA SER A 52 -4.11 7.60 12.60
C SER A 52 -4.96 8.74 12.01
N GLY A 53 -5.76 9.37 12.87
CA GLY A 53 -6.62 10.46 12.42
C GLY A 53 -7.67 9.97 11.45
N ASN A 54 -7.83 10.69 10.35
CA ASN A 54 -8.82 10.34 9.33
C ASN A 54 -8.51 9.04 8.62
N TRP A 55 -7.28 8.54 8.72
CA TRP A 55 -6.86 7.29 8.12
C TRP A 55 -6.80 6.13 9.12
N LYS A 56 -7.42 6.30 10.27
CA LYS A 56 -7.44 5.24 11.27
C LYS A 56 -8.04 3.97 10.67
N GLY A 57 -7.39 2.84 10.90
CA GLY A 57 -7.80 1.57 10.31
C GLY A 57 -7.07 1.22 9.04
N PHE A 58 -6.30 2.17 8.49
CA PHE A 58 -5.50 1.96 7.30
C PHE A 58 -4.02 1.89 7.67
N ARG A 59 -3.24 1.38 6.74
CA ARG A 59 -1.79 1.30 6.86
C ARG A 59 -1.16 1.89 5.60
N SER A 60 0.09 2.31 5.71
CA SER A 60 0.82 2.74 4.52
C SER A 60 2.16 2.05 4.42
N SER A 61 2.59 1.80 3.19
CA SER A 61 3.95 1.35 2.87
C SER A 61 4.57 2.38 1.95
N ARG A 62 5.86 2.63 2.13
CA ARG A 62 6.59 3.57 1.29
C ARG A 62 7.14 2.84 0.07
N LEU A 63 6.81 3.33 -1.13
CA LEU A 63 7.37 2.78 -2.36
C LEU A 63 8.69 3.47 -2.71
N ASN A 64 8.78 4.77 -2.45
CA ASN A 64 10.03 5.53 -2.48
C ASN A 64 9.84 6.73 -1.55
N GLN A 65 10.69 7.74 -1.65
CA GLN A 65 10.58 8.90 -0.78
C GLN A 65 9.30 9.70 -0.96
N GLN A 66 8.66 9.57 -2.12
CA GLN A 66 7.48 10.36 -2.46
C GLN A 66 6.20 9.54 -2.48
N TYR A 67 6.25 8.30 -2.97
CA TYR A 67 5.06 7.50 -3.19
C TYR A 67 4.78 6.54 -2.05
N ARG A 68 3.50 6.41 -1.71
CA ARG A 68 3.03 5.48 -0.68
C ARG A 68 1.85 4.67 -1.18
N VAL A 69 1.75 3.45 -0.69
CA VAL A 69 0.57 2.60 -0.86
C VAL A 69 -0.25 2.72 0.41
N ILE A 70 -1.52 3.05 0.28
CA ILE A 70 -2.44 3.08 1.42
C ILE A 70 -3.39 1.91 1.27
N TYR A 71 -3.50 1.10 2.30
CA TYR A 71 -4.29 -0.11 2.23
C TYR A 71 -4.90 -0.44 3.61
N SER A 72 -5.85 -1.36 3.59
CA SER A 72 -6.44 -1.90 4.81
C SER A 72 -6.42 -3.42 4.76
N VAL A 73 -6.45 -4.04 5.93
CA VAL A 73 -6.50 -5.49 6.07
C VAL A 73 -7.82 -5.84 6.75
N GLU A 74 -8.58 -6.73 6.12
CA GLU A 74 -9.86 -7.14 6.68
C GLU A 74 -9.65 -8.28 7.68
N ASN A 75 -10.19 -8.12 8.87
CA ASN A 75 -10.08 -9.12 9.91
C ASN A 75 -10.81 -10.39 9.53
N GLY A 76 -10.16 -11.51 9.75
CA GLY A 76 -10.74 -12.81 9.47
C GLY A 76 -10.70 -13.20 8.02
N GLU A 77 -10.25 -12.32 7.14
CA GLU A 77 -10.13 -12.58 5.73
C GLU A 77 -8.68 -12.47 5.31
N LEU A 78 -8.28 -13.32 4.40
CA LEU A 78 -6.91 -13.29 3.89
C LEU A 78 -6.83 -12.37 2.67
N TYR A 79 -7.26 -11.12 2.84
CA TYR A 79 -7.14 -10.16 1.76
C TYR A 79 -6.78 -8.77 2.25
N VAL A 80 -6.21 -8.01 1.35
CA VAL A 80 -5.78 -6.64 1.55
C VAL A 80 -6.50 -5.78 0.51
N GLN A 81 -7.07 -4.68 0.95
CA GLN A 81 -7.71 -3.74 0.05
C GLN A 81 -6.81 -2.52 -0.15
N VAL A 82 -6.31 -2.34 -1.36
CA VAL A 82 -5.48 -1.20 -1.70
C VAL A 82 -6.37 -0.06 -2.16
N VAL A 83 -6.28 1.07 -1.49
CA VAL A 83 -7.15 2.21 -1.79
C VAL A 83 -6.44 3.34 -2.49
N GLU A 84 -5.12 3.46 -2.35
CA GLU A 84 -4.42 4.59 -2.97
C GLU A 84 -2.94 4.32 -3.16
N VAL A 85 -2.40 4.79 -4.28
CA VAL A 85 -0.95 4.88 -4.52
C VAL A 85 -0.72 6.34 -4.90
N THR A 86 -0.07 7.10 -4.05
CA THR A 86 -0.04 8.54 -4.19
C THR A 86 1.29 9.13 -3.74
N PRO A 87 1.74 10.22 -4.40
CA PRO A 87 2.90 10.96 -3.91
C PRO A 87 2.53 11.99 -2.84
N HIS A 88 1.24 12.18 -2.55
CA HIS A 88 0.80 13.18 -1.60
C HIS A 88 1.07 12.76 -0.17
N ASP A 89 1.36 13.76 0.68
CA ASP A 89 1.51 13.52 2.10
C ASP A 89 0.11 13.35 2.69
N TYR A 90 -0.25 12.11 2.96
CA TYR A 90 -1.57 11.79 3.50
C TYR A 90 -1.83 12.44 4.87
N ARG A 91 -0.78 12.84 5.57
CA ARG A 91 -0.91 13.47 6.90
C ARG A 91 -1.52 14.86 6.82
N ARG A 92 -1.48 15.48 5.65
CA ARG A 92 -2.05 16.82 5.45
C ARG A 92 -3.50 16.78 5.02
N ARG A 93 -4.04 15.59 4.81
CA ARG A 93 -5.42 15.41 4.37
C ARG A 93 -6.32 15.13 5.56
N SER A 94 -6.32 15.96 6.46
CA SER A 94 -7.17 15.76 7.64
C SER A 94 -8.56 16.34 7.42
#